data_d3f76b64c8f93e32d5c3fa92da4dadca
#
_entry.id   d3f76b64c8f93e32d5c3fa92da4dadca
#
_cell.length_a   1.000
_cell.length_b   1.000
_cell.length_c   1.000
_cell.angle_alpha   90.00
_cell.angle_beta   90.00
_cell.angle_gamma   90.00
#
_symmetry.space_group_name_H-M   'P 1'
#
loop_
_entity.id
_entity.type
_entity.pdbx_description
1 polymer ?
#
loop_
_entity_poly.entity_id
_entity_poly.type
_entity_poly.pdbx_seq_one_letter_code
_entity_poly.pdbx_strand_id
1 'polypeptide(L)'
;HAAFYAGWPKAWAAFRLAKDIWKEDANEADEKTAYEKSMLFPIGQPNDTFAQYFAGQSYLAPISKEQVGIFNVTFEPGCRNNWHIHRAEKGGGQILVCVAGRGFYQEWGKTPICMTAGDVINIPTGVKHWHGATPDSWFSHLAVEVPGDNTHTEWCEPVSNEDYANIK
;
A
#
# COMPACT_ATOMS: atom_id res chain seq x y z
N HIS A 1 20.22 56.58 -5.68
CA HIS A 1 19.85 55.51 -4.73
C HIS A 1 18.53 54.84 -5.09
N ALA A 2 18.54 54.07 -6.15
CA ALA A 2 17.38 53.20 -6.49
C ALA A 2 17.88 51.94 -7.21
N ALA A 3 18.60 51.08 -6.51
CA ALA A 3 19.10 49.82 -7.09
C ALA A 3 19.27 48.72 -6.02
N PHE A 4 18.25 48.45 -5.18
CA PHE A 4 18.38 47.40 -4.14
C PHE A 4 17.13 46.58 -3.90
N TYR A 5 16.11 46.55 -4.79
CA TYR A 5 14.87 45.79 -4.54
C TYR A 5 14.44 44.82 -5.63
N ALA A 6 15.34 44.39 -6.54
CA ALA A 6 14.96 43.50 -7.64
C ALA A 6 15.13 41.98 -7.36
N GLY A 7 15.67 41.59 -6.19
CA GLY A 7 15.98 40.20 -5.86
C GLY A 7 14.99 39.46 -4.92
N TRP A 8 14.05 40.15 -4.31
CA TRP A 8 13.23 39.62 -3.22
C TRP A 8 12.02 38.75 -3.61
N PRO A 9 11.36 38.92 -4.77
CA PRO A 9 10.19 38.11 -5.09
C PRO A 9 10.49 36.64 -5.23
N LYS A 10 11.65 36.25 -5.79
CA LYS A 10 12.04 34.84 -5.99
C LYS A 10 12.40 34.13 -4.68
N ALA A 11 13.06 34.82 -3.75
CA ALA A 11 13.39 34.26 -2.45
C ALA A 11 12.16 34.03 -1.58
N TRP A 12 11.14 34.89 -1.66
CA TRP A 12 9.89 34.73 -0.95
C TRP A 12 9.01 33.62 -1.54
N ALA A 13 9.03 33.42 -2.86
CA ALA A 13 8.34 32.31 -3.51
C ALA A 13 8.96 30.96 -3.13
N ALA A 14 10.29 30.86 -3.13
CA ALA A 14 11.00 29.67 -2.69
C ALA A 14 10.77 29.36 -1.19
N PHE A 15 10.69 30.41 -0.35
CA PHE A 15 10.43 30.25 1.08
C PHE A 15 8.99 29.82 1.39
N ARG A 16 8.00 30.29 0.60
CA ARG A 16 6.62 29.82 0.68
C ARG A 16 6.51 28.36 0.25
N LEU A 17 7.09 28.02 -0.90
CA LEU A 17 7.08 26.64 -1.41
C LEU A 17 7.74 25.69 -0.41
N ALA A 18 8.86 26.06 0.19
CA ALA A 18 9.49 25.28 1.24
C ALA A 18 8.58 25.11 2.46
N LYS A 19 7.90 26.18 2.92
CA LYS A 19 6.95 26.10 4.05
C LYS A 19 5.74 25.21 3.75
N ASP A 20 5.26 25.23 2.52
CA ASP A 20 4.11 24.40 2.12
C ASP A 20 4.53 22.93 2.08
N ILE A 21 5.69 22.59 1.52
CA ILE A 21 6.29 21.26 1.56
C ILE A 21 6.47 20.77 3.01
N TRP A 22 7.05 21.61 3.90
CA TRP A 22 7.24 21.23 5.31
C TRP A 22 5.93 21.00 6.07
N LYS A 23 4.86 21.68 5.69
CA LYS A 23 3.54 21.46 6.27
C LYS A 23 2.89 20.16 5.75
N GLU A 24 3.06 19.85 4.48
CA GLU A 24 2.59 18.60 3.90
C GLU A 24 3.30 17.40 4.54
N ASP A 25 4.62 17.41 4.62
CA ASP A 25 5.43 16.38 5.27
C ASP A 25 5.06 16.21 6.76
N ALA A 26 4.81 17.30 7.49
CA ALA A 26 4.39 17.25 8.88
C ALA A 26 2.97 16.66 9.03
N ASN A 27 2.06 16.99 8.12
CA ASN A 27 0.70 16.46 8.12
C ASN A 27 0.68 14.96 7.82
N GLU A 28 1.46 14.50 6.84
CA GLU A 28 1.60 13.07 6.53
C GLU A 28 2.19 12.29 7.71
N ALA A 29 3.22 12.83 8.39
CA ALA A 29 3.79 12.21 9.57
C ALA A 29 2.78 12.10 10.73
N ASP A 30 1.92 13.10 10.91
CA ASP A 30 0.86 13.12 11.92
C ASP A 30 -0.23 12.09 11.56
N GLU A 31 -0.63 11.99 10.30
CA GLU A 31 -1.60 11.01 9.83
C GLU A 31 -1.10 9.58 10.01
N LYS A 32 0.14 9.30 9.61
CA LYS A 32 0.78 8.01 9.85
C LYS A 32 0.79 7.66 11.33
N THR A 33 1.23 8.58 12.18
CA THR A 33 1.30 8.38 13.62
C THR A 33 -0.09 8.12 14.22
N ALA A 34 -1.11 8.82 13.77
CA ALA A 34 -2.50 8.60 14.21
C ALA A 34 -3.00 7.21 13.78
N TYR A 35 -2.70 6.82 12.54
CA TYR A 35 -3.05 5.50 12.03
C TYR A 35 -2.34 4.39 12.81
N GLU A 36 -1.02 4.51 13.04
CA GLU A 36 -0.25 3.55 13.85
C GLU A 36 -0.84 3.33 15.25
N LYS A 37 -1.25 4.41 15.91
CA LYS A 37 -1.88 4.34 17.25
C LYS A 37 -3.23 3.64 17.25
N SER A 38 -3.94 3.62 16.13
CA SER A 38 -5.23 2.93 15.98
C SER A 38 -5.09 1.44 15.63
N MET A 39 -3.90 0.99 15.27
CA MET A 39 -3.64 -0.36 14.80
C MET A 39 -3.52 -1.38 15.92
N LEU A 40 -4.13 -2.55 15.73
CA LEU A 40 -3.89 -3.72 16.59
C LEU A 40 -2.51 -4.37 16.30
N PHE A 41 -2.09 -4.37 15.05
CA PHE A 41 -0.81 -4.91 14.59
C PHE A 41 0.14 -3.78 14.19
N PRO A 42 1.46 -3.93 14.40
CA PRO A 42 2.42 -2.90 14.00
C PRO A 42 2.37 -2.68 12.47
N ILE A 43 2.56 -1.45 12.03
CA ILE A 43 2.72 -1.11 10.61
C ILE A 43 4.03 -1.70 10.08
N GLY A 44 5.09 -1.66 10.87
CA GLY A 44 6.40 -2.19 10.51
C GLY A 44 7.30 -1.16 9.84
N GLN A 45 8.25 -1.65 9.06
CA GLN A 45 9.23 -0.83 8.36
C GLN A 45 8.78 -0.54 6.93
N PRO A 46 9.31 0.52 6.28
CA PRO A 46 9.13 0.73 4.85
C PRO A 46 9.41 -0.56 4.07
N ASN A 47 8.55 -0.87 3.13
CA ASN A 47 8.61 -2.11 2.34
C ASN A 47 9.59 -1.98 1.16
N ASP A 48 10.84 -1.62 1.45
CA ASP A 48 11.86 -1.30 0.45
C ASP A 48 12.21 -2.50 -0.43
N THR A 49 12.20 -3.71 0.13
CA THR A 49 12.53 -4.94 -0.59
C THR A 49 11.60 -5.19 -1.79
N PHE A 50 10.34 -4.82 -1.67
CA PHE A 50 9.33 -5.02 -2.70
C PHE A 50 8.87 -3.71 -3.35
N ALA A 51 9.49 -2.57 -3.02
CA ALA A 51 9.07 -1.24 -3.49
C ALA A 51 8.89 -1.15 -5.01
N GLN A 52 9.71 -1.85 -5.80
CA GLN A 52 9.60 -1.92 -7.25
C GLN A 52 8.27 -2.49 -7.77
N TYR A 53 7.52 -3.20 -6.93
CA TYR A 53 6.23 -3.81 -7.26
C TYR A 53 5.04 -3.04 -6.69
N PHE A 54 5.28 -1.84 -6.16
CA PHE A 54 4.25 -0.98 -5.57
C PHE A 54 4.27 0.40 -6.20
N ALA A 55 3.09 0.96 -6.43
CA ALA A 55 2.91 2.38 -6.69
C ALA A 55 2.54 3.05 -5.37
N GLY A 56 3.38 3.98 -4.88
CA GLY A 56 3.23 4.63 -3.58
C GLY A 56 3.94 3.90 -2.44
N GLN A 57 3.81 4.42 -1.23
CA GLN A 57 4.51 3.91 -0.05
C GLN A 57 3.72 2.81 0.64
N SER A 58 4.38 1.72 0.96
CA SER A 58 3.85 0.63 1.79
C SER A 58 4.82 0.25 2.90
N TYR A 59 4.30 -0.46 3.90
CA TYR A 59 5.03 -0.92 5.08
C TYR A 59 4.76 -2.40 5.28
N LEU A 60 5.71 -3.09 5.89
CA LEU A 60 5.64 -4.53 6.14
C LEU A 60 6.07 -4.86 7.56
N ALA A 61 5.22 -5.55 8.29
CA ALA A 61 5.53 -6.11 9.60
C ALA A 61 5.35 -7.62 9.60
N PRO A 62 6.37 -8.42 9.90
CA PRO A 62 6.19 -9.84 10.14
C PRO A 62 5.44 -10.05 11.46
N ILE A 63 4.36 -10.83 11.41
CA ILE A 63 3.54 -11.19 12.58
C ILE A 63 3.85 -12.63 13.00
N SER A 64 3.99 -13.54 12.05
CA SER A 64 4.39 -14.93 12.28
C SER A 64 5.28 -15.40 11.14
N LYS A 65 6.32 -16.21 11.47
CA LYS A 65 7.26 -16.76 10.49
C LYS A 65 7.50 -18.27 10.66
N GLU A 66 6.86 -18.88 11.66
CA GLU A 66 7.15 -20.28 11.99
C GLU A 66 6.26 -21.25 11.21
N GLN A 67 5.04 -21.54 11.69
CA GLN A 67 4.17 -22.52 11.03
C GLN A 67 3.55 -21.98 9.75
N VAL A 68 3.09 -20.76 9.79
CA VAL A 68 2.51 -20.03 8.66
C VAL A 68 3.08 -18.62 8.63
N GLY A 69 3.52 -18.19 7.47
CA GLY A 69 3.93 -16.81 7.25
C GLY A 69 2.71 -15.88 7.35
N ILE A 70 2.74 -14.92 8.25
CA ILE A 70 1.71 -13.88 8.40
C ILE A 70 2.43 -12.54 8.46
N PHE A 71 2.03 -11.64 7.58
CA PHE A 71 2.58 -10.29 7.51
C PHE A 71 1.46 -9.27 7.56
N ASN A 72 1.63 -8.21 8.35
CA ASN A 72 0.77 -7.05 8.21
C ASN A 72 1.33 -6.15 7.11
N VAL A 73 0.58 -5.99 6.05
CA VAL A 73 0.93 -5.12 4.92
C VAL A 73 0.08 -3.86 5.01
N THR A 74 0.73 -2.71 5.12
CA THR A 74 0.07 -1.41 5.24
C THR A 74 0.38 -0.55 4.03
N PHE A 75 -0.64 0.07 3.49
CA PHE A 75 -0.61 0.93 2.30
C PHE A 75 -1.02 2.34 2.70
N GLU A 76 -0.25 3.33 2.30
CA GLU A 76 -0.68 4.73 2.33
C GLU A 76 -1.84 4.98 1.35
N PRO A 77 -2.63 6.06 1.53
CA PRO A 77 -3.69 6.39 0.57
C PRO A 77 -3.19 6.39 -0.88
N GLY A 78 -3.90 5.69 -1.76
CA GLY A 78 -3.54 5.55 -3.17
C GLY A 78 -2.45 4.51 -3.48
N CYS A 79 -1.75 3.98 -2.49
CA CYS A 79 -0.74 2.95 -2.70
C CYS A 79 -1.37 1.61 -3.08
N ARG A 80 -0.78 0.93 -4.05
CA ARG A 80 -1.23 -0.38 -4.54
C ARG A 80 -0.05 -1.21 -5.05
N ASN A 81 -0.18 -2.54 -4.97
CA ASN A 81 0.79 -3.42 -5.60
C ASN A 81 0.47 -3.68 -7.08
N ASN A 82 1.45 -4.24 -7.78
CA ASN A 82 1.27 -4.70 -9.14
C ASN A 82 0.31 -5.90 -9.19
N TRP A 83 -0.21 -6.18 -10.37
CA TRP A 83 -0.78 -7.48 -10.65
C TRP A 83 0.24 -8.57 -10.32
N HIS A 84 -0.21 -9.63 -9.67
CA HIS A 84 0.65 -10.75 -9.30
C HIS A 84 -0.15 -12.04 -9.13
N ILE A 85 0.58 -13.15 -9.07
CA ILE A 85 0.03 -14.49 -8.95
C ILE A 85 0.82 -15.25 -7.89
N HIS A 86 0.15 -15.83 -6.91
CA HIS A 86 0.77 -16.80 -6.03
C HIS A 86 0.77 -18.18 -6.71
N ARG A 87 1.97 -18.69 -7.00
CA ARG A 87 2.19 -19.98 -7.64
C ARG A 87 2.55 -21.03 -6.59
N ALA A 88 2.06 -22.24 -6.82
CA ALA A 88 2.45 -23.45 -6.09
C ALA A 88 2.19 -24.69 -6.96
N GLU A 89 2.95 -25.74 -6.73
CA GLU A 89 2.67 -27.05 -7.38
C GLU A 89 1.51 -27.77 -6.68
N LYS A 90 1.39 -27.58 -5.36
CA LYS A 90 0.31 -28.11 -4.54
C LYS A 90 0.02 -27.18 -3.39
N GLY A 91 -1.25 -26.99 -3.04
CA GLY A 91 -1.65 -26.02 -2.02
C GLY A 91 -1.36 -24.60 -2.45
N GLY A 92 -0.86 -23.78 -1.54
CA GLY A 92 -0.48 -22.39 -1.81
C GLY A 92 -1.66 -21.44 -1.93
N GLY A 93 -1.37 -20.23 -2.40
CA GLY A 93 -2.30 -19.11 -2.42
C GLY A 93 -2.10 -18.19 -1.23
N GLN A 94 -3.03 -17.27 -1.02
CA GLN A 94 -2.94 -16.29 0.05
C GLN A 94 -4.32 -16.00 0.63
N ILE A 95 -4.39 -15.70 1.92
CA ILE A 95 -5.61 -15.18 2.53
C ILE A 95 -5.30 -13.74 2.99
N LEU A 96 -6.17 -12.80 2.60
CA LEU A 96 -6.14 -11.43 3.11
C LEU A 96 -7.20 -11.28 4.19
N VAL A 97 -6.80 -10.73 5.32
CA VAL A 97 -7.72 -10.32 6.40
C VAL A 97 -7.57 -8.82 6.59
N CYS A 98 -8.56 -8.04 6.19
CA CYS A 98 -8.53 -6.60 6.39
C CYS A 98 -8.61 -6.29 7.89
N VAL A 99 -7.66 -5.52 8.42
CA VAL A 99 -7.57 -5.19 9.84
C VAL A 99 -7.79 -3.71 10.13
N ALA A 100 -7.61 -2.83 9.15
CA ALA A 100 -7.87 -1.41 9.32
C ALA A 100 -8.00 -0.68 7.97
N GLY A 101 -8.68 0.46 7.98
CA GLY A 101 -8.84 1.32 6.82
C GLY A 101 -9.72 0.75 5.73
N ARG A 102 -9.50 1.25 4.50
CA ARG A 102 -10.25 0.81 3.30
C ARG A 102 -9.30 0.55 2.15
N GLY A 103 -9.51 -0.56 1.45
CA GLY A 103 -8.71 -0.95 0.30
C GLY A 103 -9.52 -1.61 -0.78
N PHE A 104 -8.86 -1.90 -1.87
CA PHE A 104 -9.41 -2.66 -2.99
C PHE A 104 -8.69 -4.00 -3.12
N TYR A 105 -9.46 -4.98 -3.56
CA TYR A 105 -8.98 -6.25 -4.11
C TYR A 105 -9.64 -6.48 -5.46
N GLN A 106 -8.87 -6.91 -6.44
CA GLN A 106 -9.39 -7.24 -7.77
C GLN A 106 -8.70 -8.45 -8.36
N GLU A 107 -9.48 -9.40 -8.84
CA GLU A 107 -9.02 -10.46 -9.73
C GLU A 107 -9.03 -9.97 -11.17
N TRP A 108 -8.11 -10.48 -11.98
CA TRP A 108 -8.06 -10.17 -13.40
C TRP A 108 -9.39 -10.46 -14.10
N GLY A 109 -9.91 -9.46 -14.82
CA GLY A 109 -11.16 -9.55 -15.55
C GLY A 109 -12.44 -9.48 -14.70
N LYS A 110 -12.31 -9.22 -13.38
CA LYS A 110 -13.46 -9.03 -12.49
C LYS A 110 -13.56 -7.60 -11.97
N THR A 111 -14.73 -7.26 -11.45
CA THR A 111 -14.96 -5.97 -10.78
C THR A 111 -14.17 -5.90 -9.46
N PRO A 112 -13.51 -4.78 -9.14
CA PRO A 112 -12.87 -4.59 -7.84
C PRO A 112 -13.85 -4.71 -6.68
N ILE A 113 -13.37 -5.23 -5.56
CA ILE A 113 -14.11 -5.33 -4.31
C ILE A 113 -13.49 -4.33 -3.33
N CYS A 114 -14.29 -3.49 -2.69
CA CYS A 114 -13.85 -2.64 -1.59
C CYS A 114 -13.79 -3.50 -0.32
N MET A 115 -12.64 -3.45 0.38
CA MET A 115 -12.38 -4.16 1.63
C MET A 115 -12.40 -3.18 2.79
N THR A 116 -13.00 -3.59 3.89
CA THR A 116 -13.02 -2.89 5.18
C THR A 116 -12.61 -3.84 6.30
N ALA A 117 -12.34 -3.33 7.49
CA ALA A 117 -11.91 -4.15 8.62
C ALA A 117 -12.91 -5.29 8.90
N GLY A 118 -12.41 -6.52 8.97
CA GLY A 118 -13.18 -7.74 9.16
C GLY A 118 -13.42 -8.54 7.86
N ASP A 119 -13.22 -7.93 6.69
CA ASP A 119 -13.35 -8.66 5.42
C ASP A 119 -12.19 -9.64 5.22
N VAL A 120 -12.52 -10.79 4.66
CA VAL A 120 -11.57 -11.87 4.36
C VAL A 120 -11.68 -12.28 2.90
N ILE A 121 -10.56 -12.28 2.20
CA ILE A 121 -10.44 -12.74 0.82
C ILE A 121 -9.57 -14.00 0.79
N ASN A 122 -10.10 -15.08 0.24
CA ASN A 122 -9.34 -16.28 -0.04
C ASN A 122 -8.89 -16.24 -1.50
N ILE A 123 -7.59 -16.27 -1.72
CA ILE A 123 -6.97 -16.20 -3.04
C ILE A 123 -6.31 -17.53 -3.36
N PRO A 124 -6.93 -18.39 -4.18
CA PRO A 124 -6.32 -19.65 -4.59
C PRO A 124 -5.02 -19.43 -5.37
N THR A 125 -4.15 -20.43 -5.35
CA THR A 125 -2.97 -20.43 -6.25
C THR A 125 -3.40 -20.25 -7.71
N GLY A 126 -2.61 -19.52 -8.49
CA GLY A 126 -2.86 -19.27 -9.91
C GLY A 126 -3.79 -18.10 -10.23
N VAL A 127 -4.44 -17.49 -9.25
CA VAL A 127 -5.30 -16.32 -9.47
C VAL A 127 -4.46 -15.07 -9.64
N LYS A 128 -4.57 -14.39 -10.79
CA LYS A 128 -3.97 -13.10 -11.04
C LYS A 128 -4.81 -12.01 -10.38
N HIS A 129 -4.21 -11.23 -9.49
CA HIS A 129 -4.91 -10.23 -8.70
C HIS A 129 -3.99 -9.08 -8.28
N TRP A 130 -4.57 -8.04 -7.74
CA TRP A 130 -3.88 -6.97 -7.02
C TRP A 130 -4.72 -6.51 -5.82
N HIS A 131 -4.09 -5.80 -4.90
CA HIS A 131 -4.74 -5.12 -3.79
C HIS A 131 -3.97 -3.84 -3.41
N GLY A 132 -4.65 -2.92 -2.70
CA GLY A 132 -4.08 -1.66 -2.28
C GLY A 132 -5.10 -0.78 -1.60
N ALA A 133 -4.66 0.38 -1.11
CA ALA A 133 -5.50 1.36 -0.43
C ALA A 133 -6.49 2.03 -1.40
N THR A 134 -7.60 2.59 -0.86
CA THR A 134 -8.39 3.57 -1.59
C THR A 134 -7.63 4.91 -1.67
N PRO A 135 -8.00 5.83 -2.59
CA PRO A 135 -7.30 7.10 -2.74
C PRO A 135 -7.31 7.99 -1.49
N ASP A 136 -8.26 7.78 -0.59
CA ASP A 136 -8.57 8.63 0.56
C ASP A 136 -8.43 7.94 1.92
N SER A 137 -7.89 6.73 1.97
CA SER A 137 -7.74 5.96 3.22
C SER A 137 -6.47 5.16 3.26
N TRP A 138 -5.83 5.11 4.40
CA TRP A 138 -4.89 4.07 4.75
C TRP A 138 -5.58 2.71 4.69
N PHE A 139 -4.84 1.67 4.43
CA PHE A 139 -5.33 0.30 4.35
C PHE A 139 -4.31 -0.67 4.93
N SER A 140 -4.75 -1.57 5.81
CA SER A 140 -3.91 -2.64 6.31
C SER A 140 -4.64 -3.98 6.26
N HIS A 141 -3.94 -5.00 5.83
CA HIS A 141 -4.41 -6.36 5.87
C HIS A 141 -3.32 -7.32 6.35
N LEU A 142 -3.71 -8.39 7.02
CA LEU A 142 -2.85 -9.54 7.19
C LEU A 142 -2.79 -10.28 5.85
N ALA A 143 -1.58 -10.53 5.39
CA ALA A 143 -1.29 -11.47 4.32
C ALA A 143 -0.89 -12.79 4.96
N VAL A 144 -1.75 -13.80 4.86
CA VAL A 144 -1.52 -15.15 5.38
C VAL A 144 -1.06 -16.02 4.21
N GLU A 145 0.16 -16.51 4.27
CA GLU A 145 0.73 -17.37 3.24
C GLU A 145 0.22 -18.80 3.41
N VAL A 146 -0.63 -19.26 2.49
CA VAL A 146 -1.15 -20.63 2.55
C VAL A 146 -0.01 -21.60 2.24
N PRO A 147 0.26 -22.59 3.12
CA PRO A 147 1.33 -23.55 2.89
C PRO A 147 1.13 -24.34 1.58
N GLY A 148 2.22 -24.59 0.88
CA GLY A 148 2.23 -25.31 -0.37
C GLY A 148 3.62 -25.72 -0.82
N ASP A 149 3.67 -26.56 -1.86
CA ASP A 149 4.92 -27.05 -2.43
C ASP A 149 5.40 -26.07 -3.52
N ASN A 150 6.68 -25.69 -3.48
CA ASN A 150 7.33 -24.77 -4.43
C ASN A 150 6.58 -23.43 -4.61
N THR A 151 6.17 -22.84 -3.48
CA THR A 151 5.46 -21.55 -3.47
C THR A 151 6.36 -20.39 -3.89
N HIS A 152 5.86 -19.50 -4.74
CA HIS A 152 6.51 -18.24 -5.09
C HIS A 152 5.49 -17.23 -5.61
N THR A 153 5.85 -15.95 -5.59
CA THR A 153 5.04 -14.89 -6.19
C THR A 153 5.59 -14.53 -7.57
N GLU A 154 4.74 -14.62 -8.58
CA GLU A 154 5.00 -14.12 -9.92
C GLU A 154 4.46 -12.69 -10.03
N TRP A 155 5.38 -11.72 -10.11
CA TRP A 155 5.03 -10.33 -10.29
C TRP A 155 4.78 -10.01 -11.77
N CYS A 156 3.66 -9.34 -12.01
CA CYS A 156 3.20 -8.95 -13.34
C CYS A 156 3.26 -7.43 -13.51
N GLU A 157 2.52 -6.90 -14.48
CA GLU A 157 2.46 -5.48 -14.80
C GLU A 157 1.87 -4.63 -13.66
N PRO A 158 2.22 -3.33 -13.59
CA PRO A 158 1.55 -2.39 -12.69
C PRO A 158 0.06 -2.25 -13.00
N VAL A 159 -0.74 -1.97 -11.98
CA VAL A 159 -2.10 -1.46 -12.15
C VAL A 159 -2.01 -0.02 -12.68
N SER A 160 -2.58 0.26 -13.85
CA SER A 160 -2.48 1.58 -14.45
C SER A 160 -3.17 2.65 -13.60
N ASN A 161 -2.69 3.89 -13.68
CA ASN A 161 -3.35 5.00 -12.99
C ASN A 161 -4.79 5.23 -13.50
N GLU A 162 -5.04 4.95 -14.78
CA GLU A 162 -6.35 5.07 -15.39
C GLU A 162 -7.31 4.02 -14.83
N ASP A 163 -6.91 2.74 -14.80
CA ASP A 163 -7.74 1.68 -14.24
C ASP A 163 -8.05 1.92 -12.76
N TYR A 164 -7.03 2.32 -11.99
CA TYR A 164 -7.21 2.61 -10.57
C TYR A 164 -8.14 3.81 -10.32
N ALA A 165 -8.02 4.90 -11.10
CA ALA A 165 -8.86 6.08 -10.97
C ALA A 165 -10.33 5.84 -11.36
N ASN A 166 -10.59 4.83 -12.20
CA ASN A 166 -11.93 4.48 -12.67
C ASN A 166 -12.69 3.53 -11.73
N ILE A 167 -12.09 3.10 -10.62
CA ILE A 167 -12.78 2.30 -9.60
C ILE A 167 -13.79 3.18 -8.86
N LYS A 168 -15.05 2.74 -8.86
CA LYS A 168 -16.18 3.47 -8.24
C LYS A 168 -16.63 2.80 -6.94
#